data_ac6ba0acb1c047b80405269666fa3315
#
_entry.id   ac6ba0acb1c047b80405269666fa3315
#
_cell.length_a   1.000
_cell.length_b   1.000
_cell.length_c   1.000
_cell.angle_alpha   90.00
_cell.angle_beta   90.00
_cell.angle_gamma   90.00
#
_symmetry.space_group_name_H-M   'P 1'
#
loop_
_entity.id
_entity.type
_entity.pdbx_description
1 polymer ?
#
loop_
_entity_poly.entity_id
_entity_poly.type
_entity_poly.pdbx_seq_one_letter_code
_entity_poly.pdbx_strand_id
1 'polypeptide(L)'
;TIYQRPFGGHTANYGEKPVQRACAAADRTGHAMLHTLYQQNVKSRTNFFVEWMALDLIRDAEGDVVGVTALEMETGELHIFEAKTVLLATGGAGRIFAASTNAFINTGDGLGMAARAGIPLEDMEFWQFHPTGVHNAGVLLTEGCRGEGAILRNSNGERFMERYAPTLKDLAPRDFVSRSMDQEIKEGRGCGPNKDYVLLDMTHLGAETIMKRLPSVFEIGHNFANVDITKEPIPVVPTIHYQMGGIPTNIHGQVVVPKNGSPNAVVNGLYAVGECSCVSVHGANRLGTNSLLDLLVFGRAAGNPIVNSA
;
A
#
# COMPACT_ATOMS: atom_id res chain seq x y z
N THR A 1 -7.38 -2.43 -25.44
CA THR A 1 -6.06 -3.01 -25.11
C THR A 1 -5.75 -2.68 -23.67
N ILE A 2 -5.36 -3.69 -22.87
CA ILE A 2 -4.93 -3.48 -21.49
C ILE A 2 -3.49 -2.98 -21.53
N TYR A 3 -3.25 -1.81 -20.90
CA TYR A 3 -1.91 -1.26 -20.77
C TYR A 3 -1.16 -1.97 -19.65
N GLN A 4 0.04 -2.45 -19.94
CA GLN A 4 0.92 -3.13 -18.99
C GLN A 4 2.29 -2.48 -18.97
N ARG A 5 2.92 -2.46 -17.78
CA ARG A 5 4.27 -1.92 -17.57
C ARG A 5 5.11 -2.84 -16.69
N PRO A 6 6.45 -2.76 -16.75
CA PRO A 6 7.33 -3.43 -15.81
C PRO A 6 7.25 -2.77 -14.43
N PHE A 7 7.41 -3.59 -13.40
CA PHE A 7 7.52 -3.16 -12.00
C PHE A 7 8.67 -3.91 -11.31
N GLY A 8 9.20 -3.34 -10.24
CA GLY A 8 10.33 -3.88 -9.50
C GLY A 8 10.07 -5.29 -8.98
N GLY A 9 11.00 -6.20 -9.23
CA GLY A 9 10.92 -7.60 -8.83
C GLY A 9 9.99 -8.48 -9.70
N HIS A 10 9.25 -7.94 -10.66
CA HIS A 10 8.46 -8.74 -11.60
C HIS A 10 9.39 -9.33 -12.67
N THR A 11 9.71 -10.60 -12.54
CA THR A 11 10.70 -11.28 -13.39
C THR A 11 10.16 -12.59 -13.95
N ALA A 12 10.74 -13.01 -15.09
CA ALA A 12 10.61 -14.37 -15.60
C ALA A 12 11.72 -15.26 -15.01
N ASN A 13 11.46 -16.57 -14.94
CA ASN A 13 12.46 -17.59 -14.63
C ASN A 13 13.35 -17.23 -13.42
N TYR A 14 12.73 -16.85 -12.29
CA TYR A 14 13.44 -16.53 -11.03
C TYR A 14 14.50 -15.42 -11.14
N GLY A 15 14.23 -14.40 -11.96
CA GLY A 15 15.08 -13.21 -12.00
C GLY A 15 15.88 -13.01 -13.28
N GLU A 16 15.73 -13.87 -14.29
CA GLU A 16 16.50 -13.74 -15.54
C GLU A 16 16.27 -12.42 -16.28
N LYS A 17 15.01 -11.97 -16.32
CA LYS A 17 14.65 -10.70 -16.99
C LYS A 17 13.37 -10.10 -16.44
N PRO A 18 13.21 -8.76 -16.48
CA PRO A 18 11.96 -8.11 -16.17
C PRO A 18 10.80 -8.54 -17.09
N VAL A 19 9.58 -8.59 -16.55
CA VAL A 19 8.36 -8.85 -17.31
C VAL A 19 7.32 -7.76 -17.07
N GLN A 20 6.48 -7.51 -18.09
CA GLN A 20 5.38 -6.53 -18.01
C GLN A 20 4.09 -7.25 -17.62
N ARG A 21 3.76 -7.29 -16.33
CA ARG A 21 2.53 -7.89 -15.80
C ARG A 21 1.59 -6.91 -15.13
N ALA A 22 2.12 -5.77 -14.71
CA ALA A 22 1.34 -4.77 -14.00
C ALA A 22 0.38 -4.06 -14.94
N CYS A 23 -0.92 -4.34 -14.82
CA CYS A 23 -1.96 -3.60 -15.53
C CYS A 23 -2.11 -2.20 -14.94
N ALA A 24 -2.21 -1.19 -15.79
CA ALA A 24 -2.23 0.19 -15.36
C ALA A 24 -3.20 1.05 -16.17
N ALA A 25 -3.79 2.05 -15.49
CA ALA A 25 -4.51 3.18 -16.10
C ALA A 25 -3.62 4.44 -15.91
N ALA A 26 -2.66 4.64 -16.82
CA ALA A 26 -1.56 5.59 -16.69
C ALA A 26 -0.89 5.46 -15.30
N ASP A 27 -0.76 6.55 -14.54
CA ASP A 27 -0.29 6.58 -13.16
C ASP A 27 -1.43 6.75 -12.12
N ARG A 28 -2.68 6.49 -12.53
CA ARG A 28 -3.91 6.69 -11.74
C ARG A 28 -4.72 5.40 -11.55
N THR A 29 -4.06 4.25 -11.50
CA THR A 29 -4.74 2.93 -11.42
C THR A 29 -5.63 2.81 -10.19
N GLY A 30 -5.12 3.15 -9.00
CA GLY A 30 -5.90 3.11 -7.76
C GLY A 30 -7.10 4.06 -7.80
N HIS A 31 -6.92 5.28 -8.32
CA HIS A 31 -8.00 6.25 -8.51
C HIS A 31 -9.11 5.72 -9.43
N ALA A 32 -8.74 5.14 -10.57
CA ALA A 32 -9.70 4.55 -11.51
C ALA A 32 -10.49 3.39 -10.89
N MET A 33 -9.82 2.52 -10.12
CA MET A 33 -10.46 1.42 -9.39
C MET A 33 -11.44 1.93 -8.33
N LEU A 34 -11.01 2.89 -7.51
CA LEU A 34 -11.83 3.47 -6.44
C LEU A 34 -13.12 4.08 -7.00
N HIS A 35 -13.02 4.90 -8.04
CA HIS A 35 -14.19 5.51 -8.67
C HIS A 35 -15.14 4.48 -9.27
N THR A 36 -14.60 3.45 -9.92
CA THR A 36 -15.43 2.36 -10.48
C THR A 36 -16.19 1.61 -9.38
N LEU A 37 -15.51 1.23 -8.30
CA LEU A 37 -16.13 0.52 -7.18
C LEU A 37 -17.12 1.39 -6.41
N TYR A 38 -16.82 2.67 -6.22
CA TYR A 38 -17.73 3.63 -5.59
C TYR A 38 -19.03 3.76 -6.38
N GLN A 39 -18.94 3.93 -7.71
CA GLN A 39 -20.12 3.98 -8.60
C GLN A 39 -20.99 2.72 -8.47
N GLN A 40 -20.38 1.53 -8.38
CA GLN A 40 -21.15 0.28 -8.21
C GLN A 40 -21.84 0.22 -6.85
N ASN A 41 -21.19 0.69 -5.77
CA ASN A 41 -21.80 0.77 -4.44
C ASN A 41 -22.99 1.73 -4.42
N VAL A 42 -22.86 2.91 -5.02
CA VAL A 42 -23.98 3.87 -5.16
C VAL A 42 -25.14 3.24 -5.94
N LYS A 43 -24.83 2.55 -7.06
CA LYS A 43 -25.85 1.84 -7.85
C LYS A 43 -26.56 0.74 -7.06
N SER A 44 -25.83 0.07 -6.16
CA SER A 44 -26.34 -0.98 -5.27
C SER A 44 -27.05 -0.42 -4.02
N ARG A 45 -27.14 0.89 -3.88
CA ARG A 45 -27.77 1.58 -2.73
C ARG A 45 -27.10 1.23 -1.40
N THR A 46 -25.76 1.06 -1.40
CA THR A 46 -24.99 0.90 -0.17
C THR A 46 -25.11 2.15 0.70
N ASN A 47 -25.37 1.99 1.98
CA ASN A 47 -25.38 3.09 2.93
C ASN A 47 -23.93 3.47 3.28
N PHE A 48 -23.62 4.76 3.19
CA PHE A 48 -22.32 5.32 3.55
C PHE A 48 -22.46 6.18 4.81
N PHE A 49 -21.66 5.88 5.81
CA PHE A 49 -21.52 6.67 7.03
C PHE A 49 -20.19 7.43 6.95
N VAL A 50 -20.25 8.62 6.34
CA VAL A 50 -19.07 9.48 6.11
C VAL A 50 -18.76 10.28 7.36
N GLU A 51 -17.48 10.41 7.74
CA GLU A 51 -17.03 11.06 8.98
C GLU A 51 -17.56 10.37 10.25
N TRP A 52 -17.64 9.06 10.18
CA TRP A 52 -17.90 8.18 11.32
C TRP A 52 -16.66 7.38 11.66
N MET A 53 -16.25 7.37 12.92
CA MET A 53 -15.08 6.65 13.40
C MET A 53 -15.51 5.35 14.08
N ALA A 54 -15.18 4.21 13.49
CA ALA A 54 -15.35 2.92 14.16
C ALA A 54 -14.37 2.81 15.34
N LEU A 55 -14.89 2.42 16.51
CA LEU A 55 -14.11 2.39 17.75
C LEU A 55 -13.73 0.98 18.16
N ASP A 56 -14.70 0.09 18.36
CA ASP A 56 -14.49 -1.26 18.86
C ASP A 56 -15.44 -2.28 18.23
N LEU A 57 -14.98 -3.54 18.18
CA LEU A 57 -15.81 -4.68 17.83
C LEU A 57 -16.69 -5.09 19.03
N ILE A 58 -17.93 -5.45 18.77
CA ILE A 58 -18.84 -6.00 19.77
C ILE A 58 -18.84 -7.51 19.63
N ARG A 59 -18.59 -8.21 20.74
CA ARG A 59 -18.62 -9.68 20.81
C ARG A 59 -19.70 -10.15 21.76
N ASP A 60 -20.35 -11.25 21.39
CA ASP A 60 -21.30 -11.92 22.28
C ASP A 60 -20.61 -12.81 23.33
N ALA A 61 -21.41 -13.56 24.10
CA ALA A 61 -20.91 -14.44 25.15
C ALA A 61 -20.11 -15.65 24.61
N GLU A 62 -20.40 -16.07 23.40
CA GLU A 62 -19.72 -17.15 22.67
C GLU A 62 -18.38 -16.69 22.07
N GLY A 63 -18.23 -15.37 21.98
CA GLY A 63 -17.05 -14.71 21.43
C GLY A 63 -17.14 -14.42 19.94
N ASP A 64 -18.31 -14.55 19.34
CA ASP A 64 -18.58 -14.20 17.95
C ASP A 64 -18.74 -12.68 17.82
N VAL A 65 -18.39 -12.11 16.67
CA VAL A 65 -18.51 -10.68 16.40
C VAL A 65 -19.93 -10.41 15.89
N VAL A 66 -20.64 -9.53 16.59
CA VAL A 66 -22.05 -9.20 16.33
C VAL A 66 -22.29 -7.73 16.00
N GLY A 67 -21.23 -6.92 15.91
CA GLY A 67 -21.36 -5.52 15.57
C GLY A 67 -20.12 -4.68 15.84
N VAL A 68 -20.30 -3.37 15.73
CA VAL A 68 -19.27 -2.36 16.01
C VAL A 68 -19.87 -1.18 16.77
N THR A 69 -19.05 -0.52 17.58
CA THR A 69 -19.34 0.82 18.10
C THR A 69 -18.70 1.87 17.21
N ALA A 70 -19.36 2.98 16.99
CA ALA A 70 -18.85 4.09 16.20
C ALA A 70 -19.20 5.44 16.80
N LEU A 71 -18.32 6.41 16.56
CA LEU A 71 -18.51 7.81 16.90
C LEU A 71 -18.92 8.57 15.65
N GLU A 72 -20.05 9.25 15.69
CA GLU A 72 -20.40 10.28 14.71
C GLU A 72 -19.57 11.53 15.01
N MET A 73 -18.64 11.87 14.09
CA MET A 73 -17.65 12.93 14.38
C MET A 73 -18.26 14.33 14.40
N GLU A 74 -19.37 14.56 13.71
CA GLU A 74 -20.07 15.85 13.68
C GLU A 74 -20.76 16.17 15.02
N THR A 75 -21.46 15.18 15.60
CA THR A 75 -22.27 15.36 16.80
C THR A 75 -21.55 14.96 18.09
N GLY A 76 -20.54 14.08 17.99
CA GLY A 76 -19.88 13.44 19.12
C GLY A 76 -20.70 12.33 19.76
N GLU A 77 -21.79 11.89 19.15
CA GLU A 77 -22.65 10.82 19.66
C GLU A 77 -22.05 9.43 19.37
N LEU A 78 -22.25 8.52 20.34
CA LEU A 78 -21.85 7.12 20.19
C LEU A 78 -23.00 6.29 19.67
N HIS A 79 -22.72 5.46 18.67
CA HIS A 79 -23.69 4.59 18.02
C HIS A 79 -23.24 3.13 18.06
N ILE A 80 -24.23 2.23 18.06
CA ILE A 80 -24.02 0.78 17.97
C ILE A 80 -24.60 0.32 16.62
N PHE A 81 -23.74 -0.35 15.83
CA PHE A 81 -24.16 -1.05 14.62
C PHE A 81 -24.20 -2.54 14.93
N GLU A 82 -25.40 -3.09 15.04
CA GLU A 82 -25.61 -4.54 15.12
C GLU A 82 -25.58 -5.14 13.71
N ALA A 83 -24.81 -6.21 13.53
CA ALA A 83 -24.62 -6.82 12.22
C ALA A 83 -24.34 -8.33 12.33
N LYS A 84 -24.87 -9.11 11.38
CA LYS A 84 -24.56 -10.53 11.23
C LYS A 84 -23.09 -10.77 10.87
N THR A 85 -22.47 -9.79 10.22
CA THR A 85 -21.08 -9.87 9.75
C THR A 85 -20.45 -8.48 9.75
N VAL A 86 -19.23 -8.41 10.26
CA VAL A 86 -18.35 -7.23 10.19
C VAL A 86 -17.17 -7.58 9.29
N LEU A 87 -16.87 -6.71 8.32
CA LEU A 87 -15.71 -6.81 7.46
C LEU A 87 -14.79 -5.61 7.70
N LEU A 88 -13.59 -5.86 8.21
CA LEU A 88 -12.55 -4.86 8.37
C LEU A 88 -11.81 -4.67 7.03
N ALA A 89 -11.86 -3.46 6.50
CA ALA A 89 -11.14 -3.04 5.28
C ALA A 89 -10.46 -1.69 5.53
N THR A 90 -9.86 -1.53 6.71
CA THR A 90 -9.41 -0.27 7.30
C THR A 90 -8.05 0.21 6.80
N GLY A 91 -7.42 -0.53 5.87
CA GLY A 91 -6.08 -0.21 5.37
C GLY A 91 -4.99 -0.44 6.42
N GLY A 92 -3.78 0.02 6.11
CA GLY A 92 -2.61 -0.18 6.96
C GLY A 92 -2.47 0.86 8.06
N ALA A 93 -1.33 0.80 8.77
CA ALA A 93 -0.99 1.67 9.90
C ALA A 93 0.26 2.53 9.63
N GLY A 94 0.64 2.76 8.37
CA GLY A 94 1.90 3.44 8.04
C GLY A 94 2.00 4.86 8.59
N ARG A 95 0.90 5.49 8.97
CA ARG A 95 0.91 6.86 9.53
C ARG A 95 1.34 6.95 10.99
N ILE A 96 1.58 5.82 11.65
CA ILE A 96 2.24 5.82 12.98
C ILE A 96 3.73 6.22 12.89
N PHE A 97 4.31 6.19 11.70
CA PHE A 97 5.69 6.61 11.45
C PHE A 97 5.74 8.08 11.01
N ALA A 98 6.82 8.78 11.36
CA ALA A 98 7.01 10.20 11.06
C ALA A 98 7.06 10.48 9.55
N ALA A 99 7.75 9.61 8.76
CA ALA A 99 7.82 9.70 7.31
C ALA A 99 7.06 8.53 6.67
N SER A 100 5.95 8.83 5.99
CA SER A 100 5.06 7.82 5.41
C SER A 100 4.41 8.35 4.14
N THR A 101 4.22 7.45 3.17
CA THR A 101 3.43 7.72 1.96
C THR A 101 1.92 7.54 2.19
N ASN A 102 1.51 7.06 3.36
CA ASN A 102 0.12 6.79 3.66
C ASN A 102 -0.67 8.06 3.98
N ALA A 103 -1.97 8.02 3.74
CA ALA A 103 -2.90 9.06 4.16
C ALA A 103 -2.92 9.23 5.69
N PHE A 104 -3.28 10.42 6.18
CA PHE A 104 -3.32 10.73 7.61
C PHE A 104 -4.27 9.84 8.42
N ILE A 105 -5.29 9.28 7.76
CA ILE A 105 -6.28 8.37 8.37
C ILE A 105 -5.76 6.94 8.54
N ASN A 106 -4.60 6.57 7.98
CA ASN A 106 -4.05 5.22 8.05
C ASN A 106 -3.24 5.03 9.35
N THR A 107 -3.92 5.10 10.48
CA THR A 107 -3.36 5.06 11.85
C THR A 107 -3.46 3.68 12.51
N GLY A 108 -4.01 2.67 11.80
CA GLY A 108 -4.09 1.29 12.29
C GLY A 108 -5.29 1.04 13.21
N ASP A 109 -6.35 1.83 13.09
CA ASP A 109 -7.52 1.71 13.98
C ASP A 109 -8.17 0.32 13.92
N GLY A 110 -8.30 -0.28 12.73
CA GLY A 110 -8.81 -1.63 12.59
C GLY A 110 -7.96 -2.70 13.26
N LEU A 111 -6.62 -2.52 13.23
CA LEU A 111 -5.69 -3.39 13.97
C LEU A 111 -5.88 -3.21 15.49
N GLY A 112 -6.04 -1.98 15.94
CA GLY A 112 -6.33 -1.65 17.33
C GLY A 112 -7.66 -2.26 17.80
N MET A 113 -8.72 -2.18 16.98
CA MET A 113 -10.02 -2.80 17.25
C MET A 113 -9.88 -4.32 17.39
N ALA A 114 -9.16 -4.97 16.49
CA ALA A 114 -8.92 -6.42 16.55
C ALA A 114 -8.13 -6.81 17.82
N ALA A 115 -7.05 -6.08 18.12
CA ALA A 115 -6.22 -6.34 19.31
C ALA A 115 -7.03 -6.17 20.62
N ARG A 116 -7.83 -5.10 20.75
CA ARG A 116 -8.69 -4.90 21.92
C ARG A 116 -9.78 -5.94 22.04
N ALA A 117 -10.23 -6.50 20.91
CA ALA A 117 -11.17 -7.64 20.90
C ALA A 117 -10.49 -8.98 21.20
N GLY A 118 -9.19 -9.02 21.54
CA GLY A 118 -8.45 -10.24 21.86
C GLY A 118 -8.04 -11.07 20.64
N ILE A 119 -7.99 -10.48 19.46
CA ILE A 119 -7.54 -11.12 18.23
C ILE A 119 -6.03 -10.83 18.07
N PRO A 120 -5.17 -11.86 17.95
CA PRO A 120 -3.74 -11.66 17.72
C PRO A 120 -3.49 -11.03 16.36
N LEU A 121 -2.39 -10.31 16.24
CA LEU A 121 -1.87 -9.77 14.98
C LEU A 121 -0.66 -10.61 14.55
N GLU A 122 -0.44 -10.72 13.25
CA GLU A 122 0.60 -11.56 12.64
C GLU A 122 1.53 -10.72 11.79
N ASP A 123 2.83 -11.09 11.75
CA ASP A 123 3.86 -10.53 10.88
C ASP A 123 4.03 -8.99 10.98
N MET A 124 3.80 -8.42 12.16
CA MET A 124 3.79 -6.96 12.39
C MET A 124 5.16 -6.29 12.20
N GLU A 125 6.25 -7.05 12.17
CA GLU A 125 7.59 -6.58 11.86
C GLU A 125 7.82 -6.31 10.37
N PHE A 126 6.98 -6.80 9.49
CA PHE A 126 7.16 -6.68 8.04
C PHE A 126 6.57 -5.37 7.50
N TRP A 127 7.40 -4.34 7.46
CA TRP A 127 7.12 -3.05 6.85
C TRP A 127 7.91 -2.85 5.58
N GLN A 128 7.22 -2.46 4.51
CA GLN A 128 7.86 -2.13 3.23
C GLN A 128 8.13 -0.64 3.14
N PHE A 129 9.38 -0.29 2.83
CA PHE A 129 9.73 1.05 2.38
C PHE A 129 9.50 1.19 0.88
N HIS A 130 8.89 2.30 0.46
CA HIS A 130 8.91 2.67 -0.96
C HIS A 130 10.16 3.49 -1.24
N PRO A 131 10.94 3.16 -2.29
CA PRO A 131 12.18 3.88 -2.60
C PRO A 131 11.98 5.36 -2.89
N THR A 132 10.87 5.71 -3.53
CA THR A 132 10.67 7.04 -4.11
C THR A 132 9.53 7.82 -3.44
N GLY A 133 9.66 8.09 -2.13
CA GLY A 133 8.93 9.16 -1.45
C GLY A 133 9.59 10.51 -1.76
N VAL A 134 8.83 11.55 -2.04
CA VAL A 134 9.35 12.92 -2.22
C VAL A 134 10.00 13.36 -0.92
N HIS A 135 11.26 13.77 -0.97
CA HIS A 135 12.01 14.22 0.19
C HIS A 135 11.27 15.37 0.91
N ASN A 136 11.20 15.34 2.22
CA ASN A 136 10.47 16.25 3.12
C ASN A 136 8.94 16.26 2.99
N ALA A 137 8.36 15.79 1.90
CA ALA A 137 6.91 15.77 1.71
C ALA A 137 6.27 14.40 2.01
N GLY A 138 7.04 13.31 1.88
CA GLY A 138 6.54 11.94 2.05
C GLY A 138 5.58 11.47 0.95
N VAL A 139 5.25 12.31 -0.03
CA VAL A 139 4.32 11.96 -1.11
C VAL A 139 4.93 10.91 -2.03
N LEU A 140 4.12 9.91 -2.38
CA LEU A 140 4.55 8.80 -3.22
C LEU A 140 4.75 9.22 -4.68
N LEU A 141 5.96 8.96 -5.21
CA LEU A 141 6.17 8.85 -6.66
C LEU A 141 6.08 7.39 -7.06
N THR A 142 5.10 7.07 -7.90
CA THR A 142 4.83 5.68 -8.30
C THR A 142 6.08 4.96 -8.84
N GLU A 143 6.22 3.69 -8.52
CA GLU A 143 7.24 2.83 -9.13
C GLU A 143 7.13 2.79 -10.67
N GLY A 144 5.97 3.15 -11.21
CA GLY A 144 5.77 3.36 -12.63
C GLY A 144 6.79 4.31 -13.28
N CYS A 145 7.34 5.28 -12.53
CA CYS A 145 8.43 6.14 -13.02
C CYS A 145 9.64 5.31 -13.47
N ARG A 146 10.09 4.39 -12.60
CA ARG A 146 11.22 3.49 -12.91
C ARG A 146 10.83 2.47 -13.97
N GLY A 147 9.57 2.05 -13.99
CA GLY A 147 9.00 1.22 -15.04
C GLY A 147 8.99 1.87 -16.42
N GLU A 148 8.84 3.19 -16.50
CA GLU A 148 8.96 3.98 -17.74
C GLU A 148 10.42 4.36 -18.06
N GLY A 149 11.37 4.05 -17.17
CA GLY A 149 12.80 4.25 -17.40
C GLY A 149 13.48 5.31 -16.54
N ALA A 150 12.81 5.85 -15.52
CA ALA A 150 13.43 6.77 -14.57
C ALA A 150 14.64 6.13 -13.86
N ILE A 151 15.66 6.93 -13.57
CA ILE A 151 16.96 6.51 -13.07
C ILE A 151 17.23 7.14 -11.70
N LEU A 152 17.74 6.36 -10.74
CA LEU A 152 18.22 6.85 -9.46
C LEU A 152 19.68 7.29 -9.56
N ARG A 153 19.97 8.53 -9.12
CA ARG A 153 21.33 9.11 -9.13
C ARG A 153 21.75 9.60 -7.75
N ASN A 154 23.02 9.37 -7.42
CA ASN A 154 23.67 9.95 -6.25
C ASN A 154 24.25 11.35 -6.54
N SER A 155 24.89 11.96 -5.55
CA SER A 155 25.51 13.30 -5.69
C SER A 155 26.64 13.39 -6.72
N ASN A 156 27.23 12.26 -7.11
CA ASN A 156 28.23 12.20 -8.17
C ASN A 156 27.61 12.08 -9.57
N GLY A 157 26.28 12.08 -9.69
CA GLY A 157 25.55 11.84 -10.94
C GLY A 157 25.53 10.38 -11.37
N GLU A 158 26.09 9.46 -10.57
CA GLU A 158 26.17 8.04 -10.87
C GLU A 158 24.79 7.38 -10.80
N ARG A 159 24.45 6.55 -11.77
CA ARG A 159 23.33 5.59 -11.70
C ARG A 159 23.76 4.41 -10.84
N PHE A 160 23.75 4.60 -9.52
CA PHE A 160 24.35 3.66 -8.56
C PHE A 160 23.70 2.27 -8.55
N MET A 161 22.42 2.14 -8.97
CA MET A 161 21.76 0.84 -9.06
C MET A 161 22.41 -0.12 -10.05
N GLU A 162 23.18 0.34 -11.03
CA GLU A 162 23.97 -0.53 -11.91
C GLU A 162 25.08 -1.28 -11.16
N ARG A 163 25.60 -0.69 -10.08
CA ARG A 163 26.61 -1.31 -9.21
C ARG A 163 26.00 -2.31 -8.24
N TYR A 164 24.81 -1.99 -7.67
CA TYR A 164 24.15 -2.85 -6.70
C TYR A 164 23.37 -4.00 -7.35
N ALA A 165 22.71 -3.76 -8.47
CA ALA A 165 21.86 -4.72 -9.18
C ALA A 165 22.11 -4.67 -10.69
N PRO A 166 23.22 -5.23 -11.20
CA PRO A 166 23.61 -5.10 -12.61
C PRO A 166 22.55 -5.55 -13.62
N THR A 167 21.75 -6.55 -13.29
CA THR A 167 20.70 -7.11 -14.16
C THR A 167 19.41 -6.29 -14.13
N LEU A 168 18.85 -6.03 -12.95
CA LEU A 168 17.56 -5.37 -12.78
C LEU A 168 17.67 -3.86 -12.63
N LYS A 169 18.82 -3.37 -12.24
CA LYS A 169 19.11 -1.95 -12.03
C LYS A 169 18.04 -1.29 -11.16
N ASP A 170 17.45 -0.20 -11.60
CA ASP A 170 16.41 0.55 -10.88
C ASP A 170 15.08 -0.23 -10.75
N LEU A 171 14.91 -1.37 -11.43
CA LEU A 171 13.78 -2.30 -11.32
C LEU A 171 14.05 -3.49 -10.38
N ALA A 172 15.10 -3.43 -9.56
CA ALA A 172 15.27 -4.38 -8.46
C ALA A 172 14.10 -4.27 -7.45
N PRO A 173 13.86 -5.29 -6.60
CA PRO A 173 12.83 -5.25 -5.57
C PRO A 173 12.95 -4.01 -4.66
N ARG A 174 11.82 -3.53 -4.15
CA ARG A 174 11.75 -2.26 -3.39
C ARG A 174 12.66 -2.22 -2.17
N ASP A 175 12.72 -3.30 -1.42
CA ASP A 175 13.59 -3.42 -0.25
C ASP A 175 15.07 -3.31 -0.63
N PHE A 176 15.46 -3.94 -1.74
CA PHE A 176 16.81 -3.88 -2.24
C PHE A 176 17.19 -2.47 -2.70
N VAL A 177 16.33 -1.81 -3.48
CA VAL A 177 16.53 -0.42 -3.91
C VAL A 177 16.60 0.52 -2.72
N SER A 178 15.68 0.39 -1.74
CA SER A 178 15.65 1.23 -0.54
C SER A 178 16.94 1.09 0.29
N ARG A 179 17.43 -0.13 0.50
CA ARG A 179 18.71 -0.36 1.19
C ARG A 179 19.90 0.19 0.42
N SER A 180 19.90 0.09 -0.90
CA SER A 180 20.95 0.66 -1.74
C SER A 180 20.97 2.19 -1.66
N MET A 181 19.81 2.83 -1.64
CA MET A 181 19.69 4.29 -1.44
C MET A 181 20.20 4.71 -0.05
N ASP A 182 19.81 3.99 0.99
CA ASP A 182 20.27 4.23 2.36
C ASP A 182 21.78 4.09 2.49
N GLN A 183 22.36 3.09 1.81
CA GLN A 183 23.81 2.91 1.75
C GLN A 183 24.51 4.09 1.05
N GLU A 184 23.99 4.59 -0.06
CA GLU A 184 24.53 5.79 -0.74
C GLU A 184 24.51 7.01 0.19
N ILE A 185 23.39 7.21 0.91
CA ILE A 185 23.25 8.32 1.87
C ILE A 185 24.25 8.17 3.03
N LYS A 186 24.34 7.00 3.65
CA LYS A 186 25.24 6.73 4.79
C LYS A 186 26.71 6.85 4.43
N GLU A 187 27.08 6.50 3.22
CA GLU A 187 28.44 6.64 2.71
C GLU A 187 28.78 8.06 2.21
N GLY A 188 27.88 9.03 2.41
CA GLY A 188 28.08 10.44 2.09
C GLY A 188 27.92 10.80 0.62
N ARG A 189 27.35 9.91 -0.19
CA ARG A 189 26.99 10.15 -1.60
C ARG A 189 25.55 10.61 -1.79
N GLY A 190 24.84 10.92 -0.70
CA GLY A 190 23.55 11.58 -0.76
C GLY A 190 23.65 12.98 -1.38
N CYS A 191 22.53 13.50 -1.85
CA CYS A 191 22.39 14.81 -2.48
C CYS A 191 21.93 15.86 -1.46
N GLY A 192 22.05 17.13 -1.84
CA GLY A 192 21.62 18.28 -1.02
C GLY A 192 22.62 18.64 0.07
N PRO A 193 22.29 19.73 0.84
CA PRO A 193 23.19 20.25 1.87
C PRO A 193 23.39 19.25 3.03
N ASN A 194 22.39 18.43 3.34
CA ASN A 194 22.43 17.44 4.42
C ASN A 194 22.86 16.05 3.93
N LYS A 195 22.98 15.86 2.61
CA LYS A 195 23.29 14.57 1.99
C LYS A 195 22.31 13.44 2.36
N ASP A 196 21.03 13.76 2.51
CA ASP A 196 20.01 12.91 3.10
C ASP A 196 18.95 12.41 2.10
N TYR A 197 19.17 12.62 0.80
CA TYR A 197 18.32 12.09 -0.27
C TYR A 197 19.14 11.70 -1.51
N VAL A 198 18.50 11.07 -2.47
CA VAL A 198 19.03 10.82 -3.83
C VAL A 198 18.08 11.44 -4.86
N LEU A 199 18.47 11.45 -6.12
CA LEU A 199 17.71 12.05 -7.21
C LEU A 199 17.05 10.98 -8.08
N LEU A 200 15.75 11.15 -8.37
CA LEU A 200 15.03 10.40 -9.40
C LEU A 200 14.99 11.24 -10.68
N ASP A 201 15.75 10.79 -11.68
CA ASP A 201 15.90 11.48 -12.96
C ASP A 201 14.99 10.87 -14.03
N MET A 202 14.11 11.70 -14.60
CA MET A 202 13.20 11.35 -15.69
C MET A 202 13.41 12.25 -16.93
N THR A 203 14.35 13.16 -16.88
CA THR A 203 14.54 14.20 -17.92
C THR A 203 14.80 13.62 -19.31
N HIS A 204 15.48 12.47 -19.36
CA HIS A 204 15.80 11.77 -20.61
C HIS A 204 14.60 11.10 -21.29
N LEU A 205 13.46 10.97 -20.60
CA LEU A 205 12.22 10.39 -21.17
C LEU A 205 11.51 11.35 -22.12
N GLY A 206 11.78 12.65 -21.99
CA GLY A 206 11.16 13.71 -22.76
C GLY A 206 9.76 14.11 -22.24
N ALA A 207 9.43 15.39 -22.43
CA ALA A 207 8.19 15.98 -21.91
C ALA A 207 6.92 15.25 -22.40
N GLU A 208 6.87 14.87 -23.69
CA GLU A 208 5.71 14.18 -24.26
C GLU A 208 5.42 12.84 -23.54
N THR A 209 6.46 12.04 -23.29
CA THR A 209 6.33 10.76 -22.57
C THR A 209 5.86 10.99 -21.15
N ILE A 210 6.47 11.95 -20.44
CA ILE A 210 6.13 12.27 -19.06
C ILE A 210 4.66 12.69 -18.97
N MET A 211 4.21 13.65 -19.79
CA MET A 211 2.84 14.14 -19.76
C MET A 211 1.81 13.10 -20.14
N LYS A 212 2.16 12.12 -20.99
CA LYS A 212 1.27 11.05 -21.41
C LYS A 212 1.22 9.87 -20.43
N ARG A 213 2.34 9.50 -19.82
CA ARG A 213 2.49 8.28 -19.01
C ARG A 213 2.49 8.53 -17.51
N LEU A 214 2.91 9.73 -17.09
CA LEU A 214 3.15 10.11 -15.70
C LEU A 214 2.57 11.50 -15.36
N PRO A 215 1.31 11.83 -15.81
CA PRO A 215 0.74 13.16 -15.60
C PRO A 215 0.61 13.52 -14.11
N SER A 216 0.23 12.59 -13.24
CA SER A 216 0.14 12.85 -11.80
C SER A 216 1.51 13.03 -11.16
N VAL A 217 2.54 12.34 -11.65
CA VAL A 217 3.92 12.53 -11.16
C VAL A 217 4.42 13.93 -11.50
N PHE A 218 4.07 14.46 -12.68
CA PHE A 218 4.36 15.85 -13.04
C PHE A 218 3.71 16.84 -12.06
N GLU A 219 2.41 16.66 -11.78
CA GLU A 219 1.68 17.47 -10.79
C GLU A 219 2.31 17.38 -9.38
N ILE A 220 2.70 16.18 -8.95
CA ILE A 220 3.35 15.96 -7.64
C ILE A 220 4.71 16.67 -7.60
N GLY A 221 5.53 16.53 -8.62
CA GLY A 221 6.83 17.21 -8.71
C GLY A 221 6.69 18.71 -8.56
N HIS A 222 5.76 19.31 -9.30
CA HIS A 222 5.48 20.75 -9.25
C HIS A 222 4.95 21.20 -7.87
N ASN A 223 3.94 20.51 -7.35
CA ASN A 223 3.21 20.96 -6.16
C ASN A 223 3.92 20.67 -4.83
N PHE A 224 4.69 19.59 -4.73
CA PHE A 224 5.29 19.13 -3.47
C PHE A 224 6.82 19.26 -3.42
N ALA A 225 7.48 19.32 -4.57
CA ALA A 225 8.93 19.48 -4.63
C ALA A 225 9.35 20.80 -5.30
N ASN A 226 8.42 21.54 -5.91
CA ASN A 226 8.69 22.71 -6.75
C ASN A 226 9.69 22.40 -7.87
N VAL A 227 9.54 21.23 -8.50
CA VAL A 227 10.43 20.69 -9.53
C VAL A 227 9.65 20.45 -10.82
N ASP A 228 10.17 20.95 -11.95
CA ASP A 228 9.71 20.56 -13.29
C ASP A 228 10.48 19.27 -13.71
N ILE A 229 9.86 18.11 -13.48
CA ILE A 229 10.48 16.81 -13.74
C ILE A 229 10.82 16.55 -15.22
N THR A 230 10.38 17.41 -16.12
CA THR A 230 10.78 17.36 -17.54
C THR A 230 12.14 17.99 -17.79
N LYS A 231 12.65 18.77 -16.83
CA LYS A 231 13.88 19.57 -16.94
C LYS A 231 14.94 19.22 -15.91
N GLU A 232 14.51 18.79 -14.71
CA GLU A 232 15.40 18.49 -13.60
C GLU A 232 14.93 17.28 -12.80
N PRO A 233 15.86 16.56 -12.14
CA PRO A 233 15.50 15.40 -11.32
C PRO A 233 14.84 15.83 -10.01
N ILE A 234 13.99 14.94 -9.45
CA ILE A 234 13.27 15.17 -8.19
C ILE A 234 13.96 14.48 -7.01
N PRO A 235 14.11 15.15 -5.84
CA PRO A 235 14.68 14.56 -4.64
C PRO A 235 13.75 13.50 -4.03
N VAL A 236 14.29 12.31 -3.76
CA VAL A 236 13.55 11.16 -3.20
C VAL A 236 14.32 10.48 -2.09
N VAL A 237 13.58 9.87 -1.17
CA VAL A 237 14.11 9.13 -0.02
C VAL A 237 13.24 7.89 0.26
N PRO A 238 13.81 6.77 0.75
CA PRO A 238 13.02 5.63 1.20
C PRO A 238 12.05 6.04 2.31
N THR A 239 10.77 5.68 2.14
CA THR A 239 9.69 6.13 3.02
C THR A 239 8.76 4.96 3.35
N ILE A 240 8.28 4.84 4.58
CA ILE A 240 7.30 3.81 4.97
C ILE A 240 6.09 3.86 4.05
N HIS A 241 5.69 2.69 3.55
CA HIS A 241 4.70 2.61 2.48
C HIS A 241 3.61 1.56 2.69
N TYR A 242 3.97 0.32 3.04
CA TYR A 242 3.01 -0.79 3.10
C TYR A 242 3.31 -1.73 4.27
N GLN A 243 2.25 -2.15 4.95
CA GLN A 243 2.27 -3.15 6.00
C GLN A 243 1.92 -4.52 5.40
N MET A 244 2.82 -5.52 5.52
CA MET A 244 2.53 -6.87 5.05
C MET A 244 1.77 -7.71 6.08
N GLY A 245 2.07 -7.51 7.37
CA GLY A 245 1.36 -8.13 8.48
C GLY A 245 0.02 -7.49 8.79
N GLY A 246 -0.70 -8.03 9.75
CA GLY A 246 -2.00 -7.52 10.18
C GLY A 246 -2.87 -8.54 10.87
N ILE A 247 -4.18 -8.47 10.66
CA ILE A 247 -5.17 -9.39 11.19
C ILE A 247 -5.09 -10.71 10.43
N PRO A 248 -4.79 -11.85 11.07
CA PRO A 248 -4.63 -13.14 10.39
C PRO A 248 -5.95 -13.61 9.78
N THR A 249 -5.91 -14.01 8.51
CA THR A 249 -7.08 -14.50 7.78
C THR A 249 -6.77 -15.75 6.97
N ASN A 250 -7.81 -16.53 6.71
CA ASN A 250 -7.75 -17.59 5.69
C ASN A 250 -7.99 -17.00 4.27
N ILE A 251 -7.93 -17.85 3.25
CA ILE A 251 -8.13 -17.47 1.85
C ILE A 251 -9.53 -16.94 1.52
N HIS A 252 -10.49 -17.06 2.44
CA HIS A 252 -11.85 -16.54 2.32
C HIS A 252 -12.05 -15.21 3.07
N GLY A 253 -10.96 -14.62 3.58
CA GLY A 253 -10.99 -13.38 4.36
C GLY A 253 -11.60 -13.54 5.76
N GLN A 254 -11.91 -14.75 6.20
CA GLN A 254 -12.38 -15.00 7.58
C GLN A 254 -11.21 -14.85 8.55
N VAL A 255 -11.41 -14.08 9.61
CA VAL A 255 -10.40 -13.92 10.67
C VAL A 255 -10.21 -15.23 11.42
N VAL A 256 -8.96 -15.61 11.65
CA VAL A 256 -8.58 -16.85 12.32
C VAL A 256 -7.74 -16.58 13.57
N VAL A 257 -7.90 -17.42 14.57
CA VAL A 257 -7.16 -17.35 15.84
C VAL A 257 -6.76 -18.75 16.31
N PRO A 258 -5.69 -18.90 17.08
CA PRO A 258 -5.42 -20.15 17.78
C PRO A 258 -6.49 -20.40 18.85
N LYS A 259 -7.24 -21.51 18.75
CA LYS A 259 -8.29 -21.87 19.72
C LYS A 259 -8.46 -23.40 19.75
N ASN A 260 -8.54 -23.98 20.96
CA ASN A 260 -8.85 -25.39 21.16
C ASN A 260 -7.96 -26.38 20.38
N GLY A 261 -6.65 -26.07 20.28
CA GLY A 261 -5.68 -26.91 19.56
C GLY A 261 -5.67 -26.71 18.03
N SER A 262 -6.57 -25.93 17.49
CA SER A 262 -6.50 -25.47 16.09
C SER A 262 -5.69 -24.17 16.00
N PRO A 263 -4.71 -24.06 15.11
CA PRO A 263 -4.00 -22.80 14.88
C PRO A 263 -4.87 -21.75 14.13
N ASN A 264 -5.89 -22.21 13.40
CA ASN A 264 -6.69 -21.41 12.45
C ASN A 264 -8.20 -21.56 12.70
N ALA A 265 -8.64 -21.47 13.96
CA ALA A 265 -10.07 -21.46 14.27
C ALA A 265 -10.71 -20.15 13.80
N VAL A 266 -11.80 -20.22 13.05
CA VAL A 266 -12.51 -19.04 12.54
C VAL A 266 -13.18 -18.29 13.68
N VAL A 267 -13.06 -16.96 13.66
CA VAL A 267 -13.86 -16.06 14.48
C VAL A 267 -15.15 -15.75 13.70
N ASN A 268 -16.27 -16.28 14.19
CA ASN A 268 -17.55 -16.08 13.51
C ASN A 268 -17.94 -14.61 13.48
N GLY A 269 -18.62 -14.20 12.41
CA GLY A 269 -19.08 -12.84 12.21
C GLY A 269 -17.98 -11.84 11.86
N LEU A 270 -16.69 -12.26 11.75
CA LEU A 270 -15.60 -11.32 11.46
C LEU A 270 -14.77 -11.73 10.23
N TYR A 271 -14.58 -10.75 9.35
CA TYR A 271 -13.74 -10.82 8.17
C TYR A 271 -12.74 -9.66 8.16
N ALA A 272 -11.60 -9.84 7.50
CA ALA A 272 -10.66 -8.76 7.21
C ALA A 272 -10.05 -8.94 5.82
N VAL A 273 -9.89 -7.86 5.07
CA VAL A 273 -9.33 -7.88 3.70
C VAL A 273 -8.47 -6.64 3.44
N GLY A 274 -7.56 -6.77 2.50
CA GLY A 274 -6.64 -5.70 2.12
C GLY A 274 -5.54 -5.49 3.16
N GLU A 275 -4.97 -4.30 3.21
CA GLU A 275 -3.74 -4.02 3.96
C GLU A 275 -3.88 -4.17 5.49
N CYS A 276 -5.09 -4.15 6.05
CA CYS A 276 -5.27 -4.44 7.48
C CYS A 276 -5.22 -5.95 7.79
N SER A 277 -5.30 -6.82 6.79
CA SER A 277 -5.30 -8.28 6.95
C SER A 277 -3.94 -8.89 6.63
N CYS A 278 -3.65 -10.03 7.22
CA CYS A 278 -2.51 -10.89 6.88
C CYS A 278 -3.01 -12.24 6.38
N VAL A 279 -3.07 -12.40 5.06
CA VAL A 279 -3.36 -13.67 4.38
C VAL A 279 -2.06 -14.36 3.95
N SER A 280 -0.91 -13.82 4.36
CA SER A 280 0.47 -14.29 4.12
C SER A 280 0.89 -14.37 2.64
N VAL A 281 0.19 -13.70 1.71
CA VAL A 281 0.55 -13.74 0.27
C VAL A 281 1.71 -12.83 -0.11
N HIS A 282 2.06 -11.88 0.75
CA HIS A 282 3.12 -10.89 0.48
C HIS A 282 4.49 -11.26 1.06
N GLY A 283 4.53 -12.20 2.02
CA GLY A 283 5.74 -12.50 2.77
C GLY A 283 6.30 -11.26 3.45
N ALA A 284 7.62 -11.15 3.51
CA ALA A 284 8.30 -10.01 4.12
C ALA A 284 8.43 -8.79 3.21
N ASN A 285 8.10 -8.90 1.92
CA ASN A 285 8.27 -7.80 0.95
C ASN A 285 7.32 -7.95 -0.25
N ARG A 286 6.27 -7.13 -0.29
CA ARG A 286 5.24 -7.15 -1.32
C ARG A 286 5.80 -6.69 -2.68
N LEU A 287 5.49 -7.41 -3.74
CA LEU A 287 5.74 -6.94 -5.11
C LEU A 287 4.80 -5.78 -5.47
N GLY A 288 5.33 -4.83 -6.20
CA GLY A 288 4.54 -3.69 -6.71
C GLY A 288 3.29 -4.15 -7.45
N THR A 289 2.17 -3.43 -7.28
CA THR A 289 0.82 -3.71 -7.77
C THR A 289 0.04 -4.83 -7.05
N ASN A 290 0.71 -5.74 -6.36
CA ASN A 290 0.01 -6.84 -5.68
C ASN A 290 -0.93 -6.38 -4.56
N SER A 291 -0.75 -5.18 -3.99
CA SER A 291 -1.72 -4.63 -3.04
C SER A 291 -3.10 -4.41 -3.66
N LEU A 292 -3.15 -3.86 -4.88
CA LEU A 292 -4.43 -3.66 -5.59
C LEU A 292 -5.06 -4.99 -6.02
N LEU A 293 -4.25 -5.96 -6.39
CA LEU A 293 -4.72 -7.31 -6.75
C LEU A 293 -5.29 -8.04 -5.53
N ASP A 294 -4.62 -7.92 -4.38
CA ASP A 294 -5.07 -8.42 -3.07
C ASP A 294 -6.49 -7.92 -2.74
N LEU A 295 -6.71 -6.60 -2.81
CA LEU A 295 -8.03 -5.99 -2.55
C LEU A 295 -9.15 -6.63 -3.38
N LEU A 296 -8.89 -6.87 -4.67
CA LEU A 296 -9.89 -7.44 -5.58
C LEU A 296 -10.12 -8.93 -5.32
N VAL A 297 -9.05 -9.69 -5.14
CA VAL A 297 -9.12 -11.15 -4.97
C VAL A 297 -9.77 -11.50 -3.63
N PHE A 298 -9.24 -10.98 -2.53
CA PHE A 298 -9.74 -11.33 -1.19
C PHE A 298 -11.01 -10.58 -0.81
N GLY A 299 -11.24 -9.37 -1.33
CA GLY A 299 -12.53 -8.69 -1.21
C GLY A 299 -13.66 -9.52 -1.83
N ARG A 300 -13.44 -10.07 -3.03
CA ARG A 300 -14.40 -10.99 -3.67
C ARG A 300 -14.51 -12.33 -2.92
N ALA A 301 -13.38 -12.88 -2.46
CA ALA A 301 -13.36 -14.14 -1.72
C ALA A 301 -14.15 -14.04 -0.40
N ALA A 302 -14.08 -12.91 0.31
CA ALA A 302 -14.87 -12.65 1.50
C ALA A 302 -16.35 -12.38 1.19
N GLY A 303 -16.62 -11.65 0.11
CA GLY A 303 -18.00 -11.33 -0.27
C GLY A 303 -18.85 -12.56 -0.61
N ASN A 304 -18.26 -13.58 -1.24
CA ASN A 304 -19.00 -14.79 -1.63
C ASN A 304 -19.63 -15.55 -0.44
N PRO A 305 -18.89 -15.92 0.63
CA PRO A 305 -19.51 -16.59 1.80
C PRO A 305 -20.45 -15.66 2.57
N ILE A 306 -20.17 -14.36 2.66
CA ILE A 306 -21.06 -13.40 3.35
C ILE A 306 -22.43 -13.37 2.68
N VAL A 307 -22.49 -13.28 1.36
CA VAL A 307 -23.77 -13.27 0.62
C VAL A 307 -24.51 -14.60 0.75
N ASN A 308 -23.80 -15.72 0.81
CA ASN A 308 -24.41 -17.05 0.93
C ASN A 308 -24.91 -17.36 2.35
N SER A 309 -24.45 -16.63 3.36
CA SER A 309 -24.86 -16.78 4.77
C SER A 309 -25.88 -15.72 5.23
N ALA A 310 -26.19 -14.75 4.39
CA ALA A 310 -27.19 -13.69 4.65
C ALA A 310 -28.61 -14.18 4.37
#